data_61bf0da478e0f149b2e628f841174dc6
#
_entry.id   61bf0da478e0f149b2e628f841174dc6
#
_cell.length_a   1.000
_cell.length_b   1.000
_cell.length_c   1.000
_cell.angle_alpha   90.00
_cell.angle_beta   90.00
_cell.angle_gamma   90.00
#
_symmetry.space_group_name_H-M   'P 1'
#
loop_
_entity.id
_entity.type
_entity.pdbx_description
1 polymer ?
#
loop_
_entity_poly.entity_id
_entity_poly.type
_entity_poly.pdbx_seq_one_letter_code
_entity_poly.pdbx_strand_id
1 'polypeptide(L)'
;HSEPNPEMTSFVFRETLMGHLLLWGNAYAQIIRDGRGRVVGLYPLLPTKMVVNRNDQGQIYYEYNKDGQTHTLRSFEVLHIPGLGFDGLIGYSPIAMAKNAIGMAIATEEYGAKLFANGANPGGVLEHPGVVKDPARIRDSWNAVYQGSGNAHRVAVLEEGMAFKSIGIPPEQAQFLETRKFQIEEICRIFRVPPHLVASLDRATFSNIEQQSISFVVHTIRPWLVRIEQSINKALLSDSEKGQYFVSFVVEGLLRGEYSARMQGYAIGIQNGFMSPNCVRELENMNQIPEEQGGSTFMVNGNMVSLRDVKEKGAHNDVQ
;
A
#
# COMPACT_ATOMS: atom_id res chain seq x y z
N HIS A 1 2.39 -5.90 -22.72
CA HIS A 1 1.50 -6.27 -21.58
C HIS A 1 2.16 -7.25 -20.60
N SER A 2 2.91 -8.24 -21.05
CA SER A 2 3.52 -9.27 -20.22
C SER A 2 4.89 -8.88 -19.70
N GLU A 3 5.70 -8.20 -20.52
CA GLU A 3 7.10 -7.89 -20.24
C GLU A 3 7.38 -6.42 -20.58
N PRO A 4 7.72 -5.59 -19.59
CA PRO A 4 8.12 -4.20 -19.81
C PRO A 4 9.53 -4.09 -20.39
N ASN A 5 10.38 -5.07 -20.11
CA ASN A 5 11.75 -5.24 -20.60
C ASN A 5 12.18 -6.70 -20.40
N PRO A 6 13.34 -7.14 -20.96
CA PRO A 6 13.82 -8.51 -20.84
C PRO A 6 14.21 -8.95 -19.42
N GLU A 7 14.34 -8.04 -18.47
CA GLU A 7 14.86 -8.32 -17.13
C GLU A 7 13.75 -8.63 -16.11
N MET A 8 12.50 -8.20 -16.40
CA MET A 8 11.42 -8.32 -15.40
C MET A 8 10.04 -8.49 -16.01
N THR A 9 9.17 -9.16 -15.27
CA THR A 9 7.76 -9.29 -15.61
C THR A 9 7.01 -8.00 -15.39
N SER A 10 5.85 -7.85 -16.00
CA SER A 10 4.94 -6.73 -15.77
C SER A 10 4.50 -6.59 -14.30
N PHE A 11 4.41 -7.69 -13.56
CA PHE A 11 4.11 -7.68 -12.14
C PHE A 11 5.24 -7.02 -11.34
N VAL A 12 6.47 -7.53 -11.48
CA VAL A 12 7.66 -7.01 -10.78
C VAL A 12 7.90 -5.53 -11.10
N PHE A 13 7.71 -5.14 -12.35
CA PHE A 13 7.83 -3.74 -12.76
C PHE A 13 6.85 -2.82 -11.99
N ARG A 14 5.58 -3.20 -11.94
CA ARG A 14 4.55 -2.42 -11.22
C ARG A 14 4.76 -2.41 -9.72
N GLU A 15 5.17 -3.53 -9.14
CA GLU A 15 5.54 -3.64 -7.74
C GLU A 15 6.71 -2.71 -7.40
N THR A 16 7.75 -2.69 -8.24
CA THR A 16 8.91 -1.79 -8.09
C THR A 16 8.48 -0.32 -8.13
N LEU A 17 7.67 0.08 -9.12
CA LEU A 17 7.16 1.45 -9.20
C LEU A 17 6.29 1.82 -8.00
N MET A 18 5.46 0.88 -7.52
CA MET A 18 4.65 1.11 -6.32
C MET A 18 5.51 1.26 -5.07
N GLY A 19 6.56 0.44 -4.93
CA GLY A 19 7.56 0.59 -3.88
C GLY A 19 8.24 1.97 -3.91
N HIS A 20 8.61 2.44 -5.10
CA HIS A 20 9.16 3.79 -5.26
C HIS A 20 8.17 4.89 -4.83
N LEU A 21 6.90 4.78 -5.20
CA LEU A 21 5.85 5.72 -4.79
C LEU A 21 5.65 5.75 -3.28
N LEU A 22 5.59 4.59 -2.64
CA LEU A 22 5.34 4.47 -1.20
C LEU A 22 6.54 4.93 -0.35
N LEU A 23 7.77 4.76 -0.84
CA LEU A 23 8.98 5.13 -0.11
C LEU A 23 9.42 6.58 -0.41
N TRP A 24 9.44 6.97 -1.66
CA TRP A 24 9.99 8.27 -2.10
C TRP A 24 8.95 9.24 -2.68
N GLY A 25 7.71 8.80 -2.83
CA GLY A 25 6.63 9.64 -3.34
C GLY A 25 6.66 9.88 -4.85
N ASN A 26 7.62 9.32 -5.56
CA ASN A 26 7.74 9.41 -7.01
C ASN A 26 8.22 8.08 -7.57
N ALA A 27 7.70 7.70 -8.73
CA ALA A 27 8.23 6.58 -9.50
C ALA A 27 8.62 7.03 -10.90
N TYR A 28 9.75 6.53 -11.38
CA TYR A 28 10.30 6.87 -12.68
C TYR A 28 10.64 5.60 -13.43
N ALA A 29 10.40 5.60 -14.75
CA ALA A 29 10.93 4.61 -15.65
C ALA A 29 11.40 5.26 -16.94
N GLN A 30 12.56 4.83 -17.45
CA GLN A 30 13.04 5.23 -18.75
C GLN A 30 12.22 4.57 -19.84
N ILE A 31 11.78 5.37 -20.82
CA ILE A 31 11.03 4.90 -21.98
C ILE A 31 12.00 4.71 -23.14
N ILE A 32 12.17 3.48 -23.57
CA ILE A 32 12.96 3.16 -24.76
C ILE A 32 12.02 3.06 -25.96
N ARG A 33 12.36 3.80 -27.02
CA ARG A 33 11.59 3.79 -28.27
C ARG A 33 12.45 3.31 -29.43
N ASP A 34 11.82 2.63 -30.38
CA ASP A 34 12.47 2.25 -31.64
C ASP A 34 12.57 3.45 -32.60
N GLY A 35 13.22 3.23 -33.74
CA GLY A 35 13.35 4.26 -34.79
C GLY A 35 12.02 4.74 -35.41
N ARG A 36 10.91 4.08 -35.11
CA ARG A 36 9.54 4.47 -35.50
C ARG A 36 8.76 5.14 -34.38
N GLY A 37 9.41 5.40 -33.24
CA GLY A 37 8.79 6.04 -32.08
C GLY A 37 7.95 5.10 -31.19
N ARG A 38 7.88 3.79 -31.49
CA ARG A 38 7.10 2.81 -30.68
C ARG A 38 7.88 2.48 -29.42
N VAL A 39 7.18 2.37 -28.29
CA VAL A 39 7.75 1.95 -27.01
C VAL A 39 8.14 0.47 -27.10
N VAL A 40 9.41 0.17 -26.88
CA VAL A 40 9.99 -1.18 -26.90
C VAL A 40 10.51 -1.62 -25.55
N GLY A 41 10.64 -0.70 -24.59
CA GLY A 41 11.06 -1.07 -23.24
C GLY A 41 10.79 0.03 -22.20
N LEU A 42 10.59 -0.39 -20.96
CA LEU A 42 10.44 0.46 -19.78
C LEU A 42 11.39 -0.06 -18.70
N TYR A 43 12.31 0.78 -18.24
CA TYR A 43 13.28 0.43 -17.21
C TYR A 43 13.10 1.32 -15.98
N PRO A 44 12.83 0.78 -14.79
CA PRO A 44 12.71 1.57 -13.57
C PRO A 44 13.98 2.36 -13.26
N LEU A 45 13.82 3.61 -12.87
CA LEU A 45 14.91 4.49 -12.44
C LEU A 45 14.75 4.78 -10.95
N LEU A 46 15.85 4.72 -10.20
CA LEU A 46 15.84 4.94 -8.75
C LEU A 46 15.50 6.41 -8.43
N PRO A 47 14.45 6.67 -7.63
CA PRO A 47 14.06 8.04 -7.29
C PRO A 47 15.15 8.84 -6.58
N THR A 48 16.00 8.20 -5.79
CA THR A 48 17.11 8.84 -5.07
C THR A 48 18.21 9.38 -5.99
N LYS A 49 18.26 8.92 -7.24
CA LYS A 49 19.23 9.35 -8.27
C LYS A 49 18.61 10.27 -9.31
N MET A 50 17.34 10.67 -9.13
CA MET A 50 16.58 11.47 -10.08
C MET A 50 16.35 12.88 -9.55
N VAL A 51 16.61 13.87 -10.38
CA VAL A 51 16.27 15.28 -10.15
C VAL A 51 15.34 15.74 -11.28
N VAL A 52 14.27 16.43 -10.92
CA VAL A 52 13.30 16.99 -11.86
C VAL A 52 13.53 18.49 -11.95
N ASN A 53 13.80 18.99 -13.14
CA ASN A 53 14.14 20.38 -13.40
C ASN A 53 13.24 20.99 -14.49
N ARG A 54 13.28 22.33 -14.60
CA ARG A 54 12.72 23.08 -15.72
C ARG A 54 13.82 23.90 -16.38
N ASN A 55 13.82 23.94 -17.71
CA ASN A 55 14.70 24.83 -18.46
C ASN A 55 14.12 26.26 -18.49
N ASP A 56 14.85 27.20 -19.08
CA ASP A 56 14.47 28.62 -19.23
C ASP A 56 13.16 28.80 -20.02
N GLN A 57 12.76 27.83 -20.82
CA GLN A 57 11.52 27.81 -21.57
C GLN A 57 10.35 27.19 -20.79
N GLY A 58 10.57 26.79 -19.50
CA GLY A 58 9.58 26.16 -18.66
C GLY A 58 9.34 24.67 -18.94
N GLN A 59 10.11 24.06 -19.85
CA GLN A 59 9.97 22.65 -20.18
C GLN A 59 10.65 21.77 -19.13
N ILE A 60 9.98 20.67 -18.75
CA ILE A 60 10.49 19.71 -17.78
C ILE A 60 11.56 18.84 -18.44
N TYR A 61 12.65 18.65 -17.72
CA TYR A 61 13.67 17.65 -18.02
C TYR A 61 14.12 16.95 -16.72
N TYR A 62 14.77 15.82 -16.86
CA TYR A 62 15.20 14.99 -15.75
C TYR A 62 16.71 14.80 -15.80
N GLU A 63 17.34 14.82 -14.64
CA GLU A 63 18.75 14.49 -14.48
C GLU A 63 18.85 13.20 -13.67
N TYR A 64 19.43 12.17 -14.26
CA TYR A 64 19.65 10.89 -13.63
C TYR A 64 21.13 10.63 -13.41
N ASN A 65 21.52 10.43 -12.15
CA ASN A 65 22.89 10.11 -11.80
C ASN A 65 23.11 8.59 -11.87
N LYS A 66 23.88 8.15 -12.86
CA LYS A 66 24.29 6.76 -13.00
C LYS A 66 25.80 6.68 -12.89
N ASP A 67 26.31 5.95 -11.88
CA ASP A 67 27.72 5.67 -11.67
C ASP A 67 28.63 6.94 -11.65
N GLY A 68 28.10 8.01 -11.03
CA GLY A 68 28.78 9.30 -10.93
C GLY A 68 28.65 10.19 -12.18
N GLN A 69 27.97 9.73 -13.23
CA GLN A 69 27.70 10.53 -14.42
C GLN A 69 26.23 10.97 -14.42
N THR A 70 26.00 12.25 -14.70
CA THR A 70 24.66 12.81 -14.84
C THR A 70 24.20 12.71 -16.29
N HIS A 71 23.10 12.01 -16.49
CA HIS A 71 22.43 11.89 -17.79
C HIS A 71 21.18 12.76 -17.80
N THR A 72 21.09 13.65 -18.78
CA THR A 72 19.89 14.48 -18.99
C THR A 72 18.90 13.71 -19.86
N LEU A 73 17.67 13.51 -19.36
CA LEU A 73 16.56 12.86 -20.05
C LEU A 73 15.45 13.88 -20.31
N ARG A 74 14.88 13.85 -21.50
CA ARG A 74 13.76 14.71 -21.86
C ARG A 74 12.46 14.19 -21.29
N SER A 75 11.44 15.02 -21.18
CA SER A 75 10.14 14.65 -20.60
C SER A 75 9.47 13.46 -21.28
N PHE A 76 9.67 13.25 -22.58
CA PHE A 76 9.09 12.12 -23.31
C PHE A 76 9.90 10.81 -23.20
N GLU A 77 11.09 10.87 -22.60
CA GLU A 77 11.96 9.71 -22.35
C GLU A 77 11.74 9.13 -20.94
N VAL A 78 10.89 9.76 -20.12
CA VAL A 78 10.64 9.33 -18.74
C VAL A 78 9.15 9.18 -18.48
N LEU A 79 8.75 8.00 -18.08
CA LEU A 79 7.48 7.79 -17.40
C LEU A 79 7.64 8.24 -15.95
N HIS A 80 7.07 9.38 -15.60
CA HIS A 80 7.05 9.90 -14.25
C HIS A 80 5.64 9.76 -13.67
N ILE A 81 5.55 9.08 -12.52
CA ILE A 81 4.33 8.93 -11.74
C ILE A 81 4.56 9.65 -10.41
N PRO A 82 4.09 10.89 -10.24
CA PRO A 82 4.21 11.62 -8.99
C PRO A 82 3.16 11.18 -7.97
N GLY A 83 3.52 11.09 -6.71
CA GLY A 83 2.62 10.95 -5.59
C GLY A 83 1.88 12.26 -5.27
N LEU A 84 1.35 12.38 -4.04
CA LEU A 84 0.83 13.64 -3.53
C LEU A 84 2.00 14.63 -3.38
N GLY A 85 1.88 15.80 -3.98
CA GLY A 85 2.91 16.83 -3.95
C GLY A 85 2.30 18.23 -3.89
N PHE A 86 3.13 19.22 -3.64
CA PHE A 86 2.73 20.62 -3.54
C PHE A 86 2.46 21.25 -4.93
N ASP A 87 3.33 20.99 -5.87
CA ASP A 87 3.34 21.63 -7.19
C ASP A 87 2.70 20.78 -8.30
N GLY A 88 2.22 19.57 -7.96
CA GLY A 88 1.71 18.60 -8.92
C GLY A 88 2.78 17.96 -9.81
N LEU A 89 4.06 18.26 -9.58
CA LEU A 89 5.20 17.75 -10.34
C LEU A 89 5.98 16.71 -9.53
N ILE A 90 6.34 17.07 -8.29
CA ILE A 90 7.11 16.20 -7.40
C ILE A 90 6.24 15.77 -6.22
N GLY A 91 6.12 14.45 -6.02
CA GLY A 91 5.44 13.88 -4.86
C GLY A 91 6.31 13.92 -3.61
N TYR A 92 5.68 14.14 -2.46
CA TYR A 92 6.33 14.02 -1.15
C TYR A 92 6.59 12.56 -0.82
N SER A 93 7.74 12.28 -0.20
CA SER A 93 8.00 10.96 0.39
C SER A 93 7.06 10.73 1.58
N PRO A 94 6.21 9.68 1.56
CA PRO A 94 5.38 9.34 2.72
C PRO A 94 6.19 9.08 3.98
N ILE A 95 7.38 8.47 3.83
CA ILE A 95 8.32 8.22 4.93
C ILE A 95 8.83 9.52 5.53
N ALA A 96 9.25 10.48 4.70
CA ALA A 96 9.73 11.77 5.18
C ALA A 96 8.63 12.58 5.88
N MET A 97 7.41 12.52 5.38
CA MET A 97 6.24 13.19 6.00
C MET A 97 5.87 12.56 7.35
N ALA A 98 6.02 11.25 7.48
CA ALA A 98 5.70 10.49 8.68
C ALA A 98 6.91 10.22 9.60
N LYS A 99 8.03 10.91 9.41
CA LYS A 99 9.30 10.65 10.10
C LYS A 99 9.18 10.56 11.62
N ASN A 100 8.34 11.39 12.24
CA ASN A 100 8.18 11.42 13.70
C ASN A 100 7.43 10.17 14.21
N ALA A 101 6.37 9.75 13.52
CA ALA A 101 5.63 8.53 13.86
C ALA A 101 6.51 7.28 13.71
N ILE A 102 7.26 7.20 12.61
CA ILE A 102 8.20 6.10 12.34
C ILE A 102 9.34 6.12 13.36
N GLY A 103 9.92 7.29 13.66
CA GLY A 103 10.97 7.43 14.65
C GLY A 103 10.51 7.01 16.05
N MET A 104 9.28 7.35 16.45
CA MET A 104 8.69 6.90 17.71
C MET A 104 8.50 5.39 17.74
N ALA A 105 8.07 4.78 16.64
CA ALA A 105 7.93 3.32 16.54
C ALA A 105 9.27 2.62 16.74
N ILE A 106 10.33 3.08 16.08
CA ILE A 106 11.69 2.56 16.20
C ILE A 106 12.21 2.72 17.64
N ALA A 107 12.07 3.91 18.22
CA ALA A 107 12.51 4.19 19.60
C ALA A 107 11.79 3.32 20.63
N THR A 108 10.49 3.09 20.46
CA THR A 108 9.70 2.21 21.34
C THR A 108 10.13 0.75 21.20
N GLU A 109 10.44 0.30 19.99
CA GLU A 109 10.95 -1.05 19.75
C GLU A 109 12.33 -1.25 20.40
N GLU A 110 13.25 -0.30 20.24
CA GLU A 110 14.56 -0.32 20.90
C GLU A 110 14.44 -0.31 22.43
N TYR A 111 13.53 0.52 22.96
CA TYR A 111 13.27 0.58 24.39
C TYR A 111 12.77 -0.78 24.90
N GLY A 112 11.78 -1.37 24.22
CA GLY A 112 11.27 -2.68 24.59
C GLY A 112 12.33 -3.79 24.52
N ALA A 113 13.13 -3.79 23.44
CA ALA A 113 14.22 -4.74 23.30
C ALA A 113 15.23 -4.64 24.45
N LYS A 114 15.64 -3.42 24.82
CA LYS A 114 16.55 -3.18 25.96
C LYS A 114 15.91 -3.58 27.29
N LEU A 115 14.63 -3.26 27.51
CA LEU A 115 13.90 -3.65 28.72
C LEU A 115 13.87 -5.17 28.89
N PHE A 116 13.51 -5.89 27.86
CA PHE A 116 13.45 -7.36 27.91
C PHE A 116 14.85 -8.00 27.98
N ALA A 117 15.85 -7.46 27.29
CA ALA A 117 17.22 -7.95 27.36
C ALA A 117 17.80 -7.80 28.77
N ASN A 118 17.39 -6.77 29.53
CA ASN A 118 17.80 -6.56 30.91
C ASN A 118 16.89 -7.28 31.93
N GLY A 119 16.08 -8.25 31.52
CA GLY A 119 15.18 -9.01 32.40
C GLY A 119 13.98 -8.23 32.89
N ALA A 120 13.55 -7.20 32.13
CA ALA A 120 12.47 -6.28 32.48
C ALA A 120 12.64 -5.58 33.85
N ASN A 121 13.89 -5.51 34.36
CA ASN A 121 14.19 -4.89 35.63
C ASN A 121 14.52 -3.40 35.43
N PRO A 122 13.70 -2.48 35.94
CA PRO A 122 14.01 -1.05 35.86
C PRO A 122 15.29 -0.75 36.60
N GLY A 123 16.06 0.19 36.09
CA GLY A 123 17.26 0.70 36.79
C GLY A 123 16.91 1.15 38.20
N GLY A 124 17.79 0.88 39.13
CA GLY A 124 17.58 1.26 40.54
C GLY A 124 18.86 1.74 41.20
N VAL A 125 18.71 2.21 42.45
CA VAL A 125 19.81 2.59 43.32
C VAL A 125 19.94 1.55 44.40
N LEU A 126 21.19 1.12 44.63
CA LEU A 126 21.56 0.39 45.85
C LEU A 126 21.91 1.41 46.91
N GLU A 127 21.07 1.52 47.92
CA GLU A 127 21.32 2.39 49.08
C GLU A 127 22.07 1.60 50.17
N HIS A 128 23.07 2.21 50.77
CA HIS A 128 23.81 1.67 51.89
C HIS A 128 23.79 2.67 53.02
N PRO A 129 23.57 2.25 54.30
CA PRO A 129 23.43 3.18 55.42
C PRO A 129 24.76 3.85 55.81
N GLY A 130 25.92 3.31 55.38
CA GLY A 130 27.22 3.86 55.63
C GLY A 130 27.96 4.27 54.34
N VAL A 131 29.24 4.62 54.48
CA VAL A 131 30.08 5.04 53.34
C VAL A 131 30.62 3.80 52.60
N VAL A 132 30.29 3.70 51.32
CA VAL A 132 30.80 2.64 50.42
C VAL A 132 32.18 3.06 49.92
N LYS A 133 33.20 2.27 50.25
CA LYS A 133 34.59 2.54 49.84
C LYS A 133 34.84 2.33 48.34
N ASP A 134 34.15 1.37 47.74
CA ASP A 134 34.27 1.03 46.31
C ASP A 134 32.88 0.80 45.70
N PRO A 135 32.21 1.86 45.27
CA PRO A 135 30.89 1.75 44.60
C PRO A 135 30.92 1.03 43.30
N ALA A 136 32.07 1.08 42.56
CA ALA A 136 32.22 0.42 41.26
C ALA A 136 32.17 -1.11 41.39
N ARG A 137 32.89 -1.65 42.36
CA ARG A 137 32.90 -3.08 42.64
C ARG A 137 31.52 -3.62 42.99
N ILE A 138 30.75 -2.89 43.83
CA ILE A 138 29.40 -3.33 44.18
C ILE A 138 28.49 -3.30 42.95
N ARG A 139 28.56 -2.24 42.15
CA ARG A 139 27.77 -2.12 40.91
C ARG A 139 28.12 -3.26 39.92
N ASP A 140 29.39 -3.52 39.72
CA ASP A 140 29.84 -4.52 38.76
C ASP A 140 29.50 -5.95 39.23
N SER A 141 29.59 -6.23 40.53
CA SER A 141 29.12 -7.49 41.12
C SER A 141 27.62 -7.65 41.00
N TRP A 142 26.84 -6.57 41.24
CA TRP A 142 25.39 -6.58 41.04
C TRP A 142 25.01 -6.86 39.60
N ASN A 143 25.65 -6.16 38.66
CA ASN A 143 25.36 -6.32 37.22
C ASN A 143 25.71 -7.74 36.73
N ALA A 144 26.77 -8.31 37.17
CA ALA A 144 27.22 -9.68 36.82
C ALA A 144 26.20 -10.75 37.25
N VAL A 145 25.54 -10.55 38.39
CA VAL A 145 24.63 -11.54 38.98
C VAL A 145 23.15 -11.33 38.54
N TYR A 146 22.73 -10.08 38.38
CA TYR A 146 21.32 -9.73 38.21
C TYR A 146 20.94 -9.06 36.88
N GLN A 147 21.91 -8.65 36.06
CA GLN A 147 21.63 -8.14 34.73
C GLN A 147 21.65 -9.25 33.66
N GLY A 148 20.84 -9.02 32.61
CA GLY A 148 20.74 -9.92 31.45
C GLY A 148 19.52 -10.86 31.51
N SER A 149 19.03 -11.25 30.34
CA SER A 149 17.84 -12.09 30.18
C SER A 149 17.95 -13.47 30.85
N GLY A 150 19.18 -13.99 30.96
CA GLY A 150 19.46 -15.29 31.63
C GLY A 150 19.43 -15.22 33.16
N ASN A 151 19.43 -14.03 33.76
CA ASN A 151 19.43 -13.81 35.19
C ASN A 151 18.12 -13.21 35.73
N ALA A 152 17.09 -13.13 34.87
CA ALA A 152 15.77 -12.64 35.24
C ALA A 152 15.16 -13.51 36.38
N HIS A 153 14.50 -12.86 37.33
CA HIS A 153 13.82 -13.49 38.48
C HIS A 153 14.71 -14.16 39.53
N ARG A 154 16.03 -13.89 39.56
CA ARG A 154 16.87 -14.35 40.66
C ARG A 154 16.59 -13.53 41.92
N VAL A 155 16.57 -14.22 43.07
CA VAL A 155 16.43 -13.59 44.37
C VAL A 155 17.73 -12.86 44.73
N ALA A 156 17.63 -11.56 45.00
CA ALA A 156 18.76 -10.77 45.47
C ALA A 156 18.88 -10.86 46.98
N VAL A 157 20.07 -11.16 47.48
CA VAL A 157 20.38 -11.09 48.89
C VAL A 157 21.21 -9.81 49.11
N LEU A 158 20.69 -8.88 49.92
CA LEU A 158 21.35 -7.61 50.25
C LEU A 158 21.93 -7.72 51.66
N GLU A 159 23.24 -7.46 51.77
CA GLU A 159 23.97 -7.51 53.05
C GLU A 159 24.13 -6.11 53.67
N GLU A 160 24.51 -6.05 54.94
CA GLU A 160 24.88 -4.82 55.65
C GLU A 160 23.84 -3.70 55.61
N GLY A 161 22.56 -4.03 55.56
CA GLY A 161 21.47 -3.05 55.55
C GLY A 161 21.29 -2.33 54.21
N MET A 162 21.86 -2.82 53.14
CA MET A 162 21.60 -2.31 51.78
C MET A 162 20.13 -2.48 51.40
N ALA A 163 19.60 -1.50 50.69
CA ALA A 163 18.24 -1.55 50.10
C ALA A 163 18.30 -1.23 48.61
N PHE A 164 17.54 -1.96 47.84
CA PHE A 164 17.34 -1.64 46.42
C PHE A 164 16.07 -0.80 46.27
N LYS A 165 16.22 0.40 45.68
CA LYS A 165 15.09 1.20 45.26
C LYS A 165 15.06 1.38 43.77
N SER A 166 13.98 0.99 43.14
CA SER A 166 13.75 1.25 41.72
C SER A 166 13.55 2.75 41.50
N ILE A 167 14.32 3.34 40.59
CA ILE A 167 14.18 4.75 40.18
C ILE A 167 13.29 4.86 38.92
N GLY A 168 13.13 3.77 38.14
CA GLY A 168 12.28 3.78 36.97
C GLY A 168 10.80 3.79 37.34
N ILE A 169 9.99 4.58 36.67
CA ILE A 169 8.54 4.31 36.57
C ILE A 169 8.44 3.06 35.71
N PRO A 170 8.06 1.87 36.23
CA PRO A 170 7.84 0.73 35.38
C PRO A 170 6.71 1.13 34.43
N PRO A 171 6.92 1.16 33.10
CA PRO A 171 5.77 1.27 32.23
C PRO A 171 4.91 0.07 32.56
N GLU A 172 3.66 0.31 32.98
CA GLU A 172 2.72 -0.79 33.13
C GLU A 172 2.78 -1.58 31.81
N GLN A 173 2.98 -2.88 31.91
CA GLN A 173 3.14 -3.75 30.70
C GLN A 173 1.98 -3.54 29.73
N ALA A 174 0.80 -3.23 30.26
CA ALA A 174 -0.38 -2.86 29.48
C ALA A 174 -0.17 -1.59 28.63
N GLN A 175 0.40 -0.51 29.20
CA GLN A 175 0.64 0.75 28.47
C GLN A 175 1.68 0.56 27.37
N PHE A 176 2.70 -0.24 27.58
CA PHE A 176 3.69 -0.56 26.55
C PHE A 176 3.06 -1.32 25.37
N LEU A 177 2.23 -2.31 25.64
CA LEU A 177 1.51 -3.06 24.62
C LEU A 177 0.51 -2.18 23.87
N GLU A 178 -0.23 -1.32 24.56
CA GLU A 178 -1.14 -0.35 23.95
C GLU A 178 -0.40 0.65 23.05
N THR A 179 0.75 1.13 23.48
CA THR A 179 1.60 2.02 22.68
C THR A 179 2.06 1.33 21.39
N ARG A 180 2.48 0.06 21.46
CA ARG A 180 2.86 -0.71 20.27
C ARG A 180 1.69 -0.93 19.32
N LYS A 181 0.51 -1.23 19.84
CA LYS A 181 -0.71 -1.35 19.02
C LYS A 181 -1.06 -0.03 18.33
N PHE A 182 -1.01 1.06 19.06
CA PHE A 182 -1.23 2.40 18.50
C PHE A 182 -0.24 2.72 17.36
N GLN A 183 1.03 2.32 17.49
CA GLN A 183 2.03 2.53 16.46
C GLN A 183 1.74 1.73 15.18
N ILE A 184 1.25 0.48 15.31
CA ILE A 184 0.78 -0.29 14.13
C ILE A 184 -0.33 0.46 13.42
N GLU A 185 -1.32 0.98 14.15
CA GLU A 185 -2.41 1.75 13.57
C GLU A 185 -1.94 3.06 12.94
N GLU A 186 -0.95 3.74 13.53
CA GLU A 186 -0.33 4.95 12.97
C GLU A 186 0.33 4.66 11.63
N ILE A 187 1.15 3.62 11.53
CA ILE A 187 1.77 3.21 10.27
C ILE A 187 0.70 2.82 9.24
N CYS A 188 -0.33 2.09 9.65
CA CYS A 188 -1.46 1.75 8.79
C CYS A 188 -2.17 3.00 8.23
N ARG A 189 -2.35 4.06 9.04
CA ARG A 189 -2.95 5.34 8.60
C ARG A 189 -2.11 6.06 7.57
N ILE A 190 -0.77 6.04 7.70
CA ILE A 190 0.15 6.67 6.74
C ILE A 190 -0.08 6.11 5.33
N PHE A 191 -0.20 4.79 5.21
CA PHE A 191 -0.38 4.10 3.95
C PHE A 191 -1.85 3.82 3.61
N ARG A 192 -2.80 4.21 4.48
CA ARG A 192 -4.23 3.92 4.36
C ARG A 192 -4.52 2.43 4.21
N VAL A 193 -3.76 1.58 4.90
CA VAL A 193 -3.94 0.13 4.92
C VAL A 193 -4.75 -0.24 6.17
N PRO A 194 -5.88 -0.95 6.03
CA PRO A 194 -6.63 -1.43 7.18
C PRO A 194 -5.79 -2.37 8.07
N PRO A 195 -5.84 -2.24 9.40
CA PRO A 195 -5.01 -3.03 10.32
C PRO A 195 -5.15 -4.55 10.17
N HIS A 196 -6.32 -5.05 9.78
CA HIS A 196 -6.53 -6.49 9.57
C HIS A 196 -5.66 -7.07 8.44
N LEU A 197 -5.26 -6.28 7.44
CA LEU A 197 -4.38 -6.72 6.35
C LEU A 197 -2.92 -6.92 6.80
N VAL A 198 -2.55 -6.36 7.95
CA VAL A 198 -1.25 -6.58 8.61
C VAL A 198 -1.40 -7.48 9.84
N ALA A 199 -2.43 -8.34 9.87
CA ALA A 199 -2.74 -9.30 10.91
C ALA A 199 -3.05 -8.69 12.30
N SER A 200 -3.43 -7.42 12.38
CA SER A 200 -3.94 -6.80 13.60
C SER A 200 -5.47 -6.93 13.65
N LEU A 201 -5.95 -7.94 14.41
CA LEU A 201 -7.36 -8.36 14.41
C LEU A 201 -8.13 -7.95 15.67
N ASP A 202 -7.59 -7.09 16.51
CA ASP A 202 -8.11 -6.78 17.87
C ASP A 202 -9.57 -6.30 17.92
N ARG A 203 -10.14 -5.83 16.82
CA ARG A 203 -11.56 -5.39 16.73
C ARG A 203 -12.23 -5.86 15.45
N ALA A 204 -11.70 -6.91 14.83
CA ALA A 204 -12.19 -7.41 13.57
C ALA A 204 -13.34 -8.40 13.77
N THR A 205 -14.49 -8.14 13.13
CA THR A 205 -15.57 -9.12 12.91
C THR A 205 -15.62 -9.48 11.43
N PHE A 206 -16.17 -10.62 11.06
CA PHE A 206 -16.21 -11.05 9.65
C PHE A 206 -16.87 -10.01 8.73
N SER A 207 -17.97 -9.41 9.14
CA SER A 207 -18.67 -8.37 8.37
C SER A 207 -17.85 -7.09 8.22
N ASN A 208 -17.09 -6.70 9.26
CA ASN A 208 -16.22 -5.54 9.22
C ASN A 208 -15.01 -5.76 8.30
N ILE A 209 -14.44 -6.97 8.26
CA ILE A 209 -13.29 -7.32 7.41
C ILE A 209 -13.67 -7.18 5.93
N GLU A 210 -14.82 -7.70 5.52
CA GLU A 210 -15.28 -7.60 4.15
C GLU A 210 -15.49 -6.14 3.74
N GLN A 211 -16.21 -5.36 4.56
CA GLN A 211 -16.45 -3.94 4.30
C GLN A 211 -15.15 -3.14 4.29
N GLN A 212 -14.20 -3.43 5.16
CA GLN A 212 -12.88 -2.80 5.18
C GLN A 212 -12.04 -3.18 3.96
N SER A 213 -12.16 -4.41 3.46
CA SER A 213 -11.47 -4.86 2.25
C SER A 213 -11.99 -4.13 1.01
N ILE A 214 -13.30 -3.96 0.88
CA ILE A 214 -13.91 -3.14 -0.18
C ILE A 214 -13.46 -1.67 -0.06
N SER A 215 -13.52 -1.12 1.15
CA SER A 215 -13.08 0.24 1.45
C SER A 215 -11.60 0.45 1.08
N PHE A 216 -10.74 -0.52 1.34
CA PHE A 216 -9.32 -0.48 0.96
C PHE A 216 -9.15 -0.40 -0.55
N VAL A 217 -9.88 -1.20 -1.32
CA VAL A 217 -9.83 -1.13 -2.79
C VAL A 217 -10.30 0.23 -3.29
N VAL A 218 -11.44 0.73 -2.80
CA VAL A 218 -12.04 1.97 -3.27
C VAL A 218 -11.22 3.21 -2.87
N HIS A 219 -10.77 3.28 -1.61
CA HIS A 219 -10.17 4.49 -1.05
C HIS A 219 -8.64 4.49 -1.04
N THR A 220 -8.00 3.33 -1.15
CA THR A 220 -6.54 3.22 -1.16
C THR A 220 -6.00 2.77 -2.50
N ILE A 221 -6.45 1.62 -3.02
CA ILE A 221 -5.89 1.06 -4.25
C ILE A 221 -6.31 1.89 -5.47
N ARG A 222 -7.61 2.16 -5.63
CA ARG A 222 -8.14 2.87 -6.83
C ARG A 222 -7.48 4.23 -7.08
N PRO A 223 -7.23 5.11 -6.10
CA PRO A 223 -6.51 6.37 -6.34
C PRO A 223 -5.10 6.17 -6.90
N TRP A 224 -4.39 5.12 -6.48
CA TRP A 224 -3.09 4.78 -7.03
C TRP A 224 -3.19 4.27 -8.46
N LEU A 225 -4.17 3.40 -8.75
CA LEU A 225 -4.40 2.88 -10.10
C LEU A 225 -4.71 3.99 -11.09
N VAL A 226 -5.64 4.90 -10.74
CA VAL A 226 -6.00 6.07 -11.57
C VAL A 226 -4.77 6.94 -11.85
N ARG A 227 -3.94 7.18 -10.85
CA ARG A 227 -2.69 7.96 -11.01
C ARG A 227 -1.73 7.29 -11.99
N ILE A 228 -1.55 5.97 -11.87
CA ILE A 228 -0.71 5.17 -12.76
C ILE A 228 -1.28 5.16 -14.17
N GLU A 229 -2.59 4.91 -14.34
CA GLU A 229 -3.30 4.93 -15.62
C GLU A 229 -3.11 6.25 -16.35
N GLN A 230 -3.36 7.36 -15.68
CA GLN A 230 -3.23 8.70 -16.25
C GLN A 230 -1.78 9.01 -16.65
N SER A 231 -0.81 8.63 -15.82
CA SER A 231 0.61 8.83 -16.13
C SER A 231 1.04 8.00 -17.34
N ILE A 232 0.59 6.75 -17.43
CA ILE A 232 0.86 5.87 -18.58
C ILE A 232 0.20 6.45 -19.85
N ASN A 233 -1.07 6.79 -19.79
CA ASN A 233 -1.80 7.37 -20.92
C ASN A 233 -1.12 8.65 -21.43
N LYS A 234 -0.62 9.48 -20.52
CA LYS A 234 0.09 10.71 -20.85
C LYS A 234 1.44 10.46 -21.52
N ALA A 235 2.23 9.50 -21.03
CA ALA A 235 3.63 9.32 -21.39
C ALA A 235 3.85 8.31 -22.53
N LEU A 236 3.03 7.27 -22.62
CA LEU A 236 3.25 6.15 -23.53
C LEU A 236 2.39 6.21 -24.80
N LEU A 237 1.21 6.80 -24.75
CA LEU A 237 0.33 6.94 -25.91
C LEU A 237 0.68 8.21 -26.69
N SER A 238 0.80 8.08 -28.00
CA SER A 238 0.89 9.20 -28.92
C SER A 238 -0.46 9.94 -29.02
N ASP A 239 -0.44 11.18 -29.52
CA ASP A 239 -1.68 11.96 -29.62
C ASP A 239 -2.71 11.33 -30.60
N SER A 240 -2.24 10.57 -31.59
CA SER A 240 -3.12 9.81 -32.49
C SER A 240 -3.73 8.57 -31.80
N GLU A 241 -3.06 7.99 -30.82
CA GLU A 241 -3.53 6.80 -30.09
C GLU A 241 -4.48 7.16 -28.93
N LYS A 242 -4.31 8.32 -28.27
CA LYS A 242 -5.15 8.79 -27.16
C LYS A 242 -6.65 8.90 -27.48
N GLY A 243 -7.00 9.04 -28.76
CA GLY A 243 -8.41 9.04 -29.19
C GLY A 243 -9.02 7.63 -29.37
N GLN A 244 -8.21 6.59 -29.42
CA GLN A 244 -8.61 5.22 -29.73
C GLN A 244 -8.31 4.23 -28.60
N TYR A 245 -7.27 4.50 -27.81
CA TYR A 245 -6.77 3.60 -26.76
C TYR A 245 -6.67 4.33 -25.43
N PHE A 246 -6.87 3.59 -24.38
CA PHE A 246 -6.61 4.01 -23.00
C PHE A 246 -6.12 2.82 -22.18
N VAL A 247 -5.40 3.10 -21.11
CA VAL A 247 -4.95 2.11 -20.14
C VAL A 247 -5.86 2.18 -18.93
N SER A 248 -6.41 1.05 -18.53
CA SER A 248 -7.23 0.90 -17.33
C SER A 248 -6.89 -0.39 -16.61
N PHE A 249 -6.95 -0.36 -15.28
CA PHE A 249 -6.86 -1.54 -14.44
C PHE A 249 -8.26 -2.12 -14.20
N VAL A 250 -8.40 -3.40 -14.40
CA VAL A 250 -9.63 -4.13 -14.08
C VAL A 250 -9.61 -4.44 -12.58
N VAL A 251 -10.40 -3.71 -11.80
CA VAL A 251 -10.45 -3.83 -10.33
C VAL A 251 -11.59 -4.71 -9.83
N GLU A 252 -12.51 -5.09 -10.71
CA GLU A 252 -13.67 -5.91 -10.40
C GLU A 252 -13.28 -7.22 -9.72
N GLY A 253 -12.12 -7.79 -10.09
CA GLY A 253 -11.56 -8.96 -9.45
C GLY A 253 -11.19 -8.77 -7.98
N LEU A 254 -10.81 -7.56 -7.56
CA LEU A 254 -10.48 -7.22 -6.18
C LEU A 254 -11.72 -6.90 -5.34
N LEU A 255 -12.78 -6.44 -5.99
CA LEU A 255 -14.07 -6.15 -5.36
C LEU A 255 -14.98 -7.38 -5.33
N ARG A 256 -14.48 -8.53 -5.78
CA ARG A 256 -15.21 -9.78 -5.76
C ARG A 256 -15.53 -10.17 -4.32
N GLY A 257 -16.67 -9.68 -3.85
CA GLY A 257 -17.32 -10.14 -2.64
C GLY A 257 -17.69 -11.62 -2.75
N GLU A 258 -18.48 -12.09 -1.81
CA GLU A 258 -18.97 -13.45 -1.75
C GLU A 258 -19.41 -13.97 -3.13
N TYR A 259 -19.06 -15.21 -3.47
CA TYR A 259 -19.41 -15.85 -4.74
C TYR A 259 -20.88 -15.66 -5.14
N SER A 260 -21.76 -15.70 -4.13
CA SER A 260 -23.19 -15.47 -4.29
C SER A 260 -23.53 -14.08 -4.87
N ALA A 261 -22.97 -13.00 -4.30
CA ALA A 261 -23.20 -11.64 -4.76
C ALA A 261 -22.70 -11.41 -6.21
N ARG A 262 -21.56 -12.03 -6.54
CA ARG A 262 -21.00 -11.97 -7.89
C ARG A 262 -21.89 -12.67 -8.91
N MET A 263 -22.35 -13.88 -8.58
CA MET A 263 -23.24 -14.65 -9.47
C MET A 263 -24.60 -13.94 -9.67
N GLN A 264 -25.11 -13.28 -8.64
CA GLN A 264 -26.30 -12.42 -8.75
C GLN A 264 -26.06 -11.23 -9.68
N GLY A 265 -24.91 -10.56 -9.56
CA GLY A 265 -24.52 -9.49 -10.47
C GLY A 265 -24.45 -9.92 -11.92
N TYR A 266 -23.87 -11.09 -12.20
CA TYR A 266 -23.83 -11.66 -13.56
C TYR A 266 -25.23 -12.02 -14.08
N ALA A 267 -26.07 -12.60 -13.24
CA ALA A 267 -27.46 -12.91 -13.61
C ALA A 267 -28.22 -11.62 -14.00
N ILE A 268 -28.06 -10.54 -13.24
CA ILE A 268 -28.62 -9.23 -13.56
C ILE A 268 -28.08 -8.70 -14.88
N GLY A 269 -26.77 -8.80 -15.11
CA GLY A 269 -26.11 -8.36 -16.33
C GLY A 269 -26.62 -9.07 -17.59
N ILE A 270 -26.79 -10.39 -17.51
CA ILE A 270 -27.36 -11.20 -18.61
C ILE A 270 -28.82 -10.85 -18.82
N GLN A 271 -29.64 -10.80 -17.76
CA GLN A 271 -31.08 -10.55 -17.85
C GLN A 271 -31.41 -9.16 -18.40
N ASN A 272 -30.56 -8.17 -18.18
CA ASN A 272 -30.75 -6.81 -18.68
C ASN A 272 -30.00 -6.53 -19.99
N GLY A 273 -29.37 -7.52 -20.59
CA GLY A 273 -28.81 -7.40 -21.94
C GLY A 273 -27.51 -6.63 -22.06
N PHE A 274 -26.79 -6.33 -20.97
CA PHE A 274 -25.49 -5.66 -21.04
C PHE A 274 -24.30 -6.61 -20.85
N MET A 275 -24.55 -7.92 -20.59
CA MET A 275 -23.54 -8.99 -20.58
C MET A 275 -24.02 -10.18 -21.37
N SER A 276 -23.11 -10.82 -22.13
CA SER A 276 -23.33 -12.12 -22.73
C SER A 276 -22.82 -13.26 -21.83
N PRO A 277 -23.25 -14.53 -22.02
CA PRO A 277 -22.68 -15.67 -21.31
C PRO A 277 -21.15 -15.76 -21.45
N ASN A 278 -20.59 -15.46 -22.63
CA ASN A 278 -19.15 -15.47 -22.84
C ASN A 278 -18.43 -14.36 -22.09
N CYS A 279 -19.02 -13.18 -21.91
CA CYS A 279 -18.45 -12.13 -21.06
C CYS A 279 -18.28 -12.63 -19.61
N VAL A 280 -19.28 -13.34 -19.07
CA VAL A 280 -19.20 -13.91 -17.71
C VAL A 280 -18.16 -15.02 -17.64
N ARG A 281 -18.12 -15.89 -18.64
CA ARG A 281 -17.15 -17.00 -18.70
C ARG A 281 -15.72 -16.51 -18.79
N GLU A 282 -15.48 -15.44 -19.53
CA GLU A 282 -14.16 -14.79 -19.62
C GLU A 282 -13.76 -14.17 -18.26
N LEU A 283 -14.66 -13.50 -17.58
CA LEU A 283 -14.43 -12.96 -16.23
C LEU A 283 -14.14 -14.06 -15.20
N GLU A 284 -14.72 -15.25 -15.34
CA GLU A 284 -14.48 -16.40 -14.47
C GLU A 284 -13.39 -17.34 -14.99
N ASN A 285 -12.67 -16.95 -16.04
CA ASN A 285 -11.58 -17.72 -16.64
C ASN A 285 -12.03 -19.11 -17.13
N MET A 286 -13.24 -19.19 -17.68
CA MET A 286 -13.84 -20.39 -18.26
C MET A 286 -13.74 -20.38 -19.79
N ASN A 287 -13.71 -21.55 -20.41
CA ASN A 287 -13.73 -21.64 -21.86
C ASN A 287 -15.01 -21.05 -22.44
N GLN A 288 -14.88 -20.32 -23.56
CA GLN A 288 -16.02 -19.70 -24.23
C GLN A 288 -16.97 -20.76 -24.79
N ILE A 289 -18.25 -20.44 -24.84
CA ILE A 289 -19.27 -21.19 -25.57
C ILE A 289 -19.19 -20.79 -27.05
N PRO A 290 -19.24 -21.75 -28.01
CA PRO A 290 -19.25 -21.44 -29.45
C PRO A 290 -20.36 -20.45 -29.81
N GLU A 291 -20.11 -19.59 -30.79
CA GLU A 291 -21.12 -18.61 -31.27
C GLU A 291 -22.41 -19.29 -31.79
N GLU A 292 -22.28 -20.46 -32.44
CA GLU A 292 -23.40 -21.26 -32.88
C GLU A 292 -24.35 -21.71 -31.78
N GLN A 293 -23.84 -21.74 -30.53
CA GLN A 293 -24.62 -22.06 -29.32
C GLN A 293 -25.06 -20.83 -28.55
N GLY A 294 -24.89 -19.63 -29.11
CA GLY A 294 -25.35 -18.40 -28.55
C GLY A 294 -24.49 -17.82 -27.38
N GLY A 295 -23.21 -18.24 -27.28
CA GLY A 295 -22.33 -17.83 -26.21
C GLY A 295 -22.10 -16.31 -26.14
N SER A 296 -22.09 -15.60 -27.26
CA SER A 296 -21.91 -14.14 -27.34
C SER A 296 -23.24 -13.39 -27.55
N THR A 297 -24.38 -14.08 -27.45
CA THR A 297 -25.69 -13.46 -27.62
C THR A 297 -26.11 -12.70 -26.37
N PHE A 298 -26.52 -11.44 -26.55
CA PHE A 298 -27.12 -10.64 -25.49
C PHE A 298 -28.60 -10.99 -25.35
N MET A 299 -29.03 -11.30 -24.14
CA MET A 299 -30.41 -11.67 -23.82
C MET A 299 -31.05 -10.57 -23.00
N VAL A 300 -32.34 -10.33 -23.21
CA VAL A 300 -33.16 -9.42 -22.38
C VAL A 300 -34.37 -10.16 -21.86
N ASN A 301 -34.84 -9.79 -20.71
CA ASN A 301 -36.09 -10.32 -20.15
C ASN A 301 -37.24 -9.85 -21.02
N GLY A 302 -37.95 -10.79 -21.68
CA GLY A 302 -39.07 -10.50 -22.57
C GLY A 302 -40.31 -9.85 -21.91
N ASN A 303 -40.33 -9.80 -20.57
CA ASN A 303 -41.40 -9.11 -19.83
C ASN A 303 -41.15 -7.61 -19.68
N MET A 304 -39.99 -7.08 -20.10
CA MET A 304 -39.74 -5.65 -20.14
C MET A 304 -40.34 -5.05 -21.40
N VAL A 305 -41.18 -4.02 -21.24
CA VAL A 305 -41.75 -3.20 -22.34
C VAL A 305 -41.14 -1.80 -22.28
N SER A 306 -40.93 -1.21 -23.43
CA SER A 306 -40.44 0.16 -23.53
C SER A 306 -41.48 1.14 -22.95
N LEU A 307 -41.01 2.23 -22.32
CA LEU A 307 -41.91 3.29 -21.87
C LEU A 307 -42.74 3.92 -23.00
N ARG A 308 -42.29 3.80 -24.25
CA ARG A 308 -43.08 4.22 -25.44
C ARG A 308 -44.26 3.31 -25.66
N ASP A 309 -44.02 1.99 -25.60
CA ASP A 309 -45.07 0.97 -25.83
C ASP A 309 -46.13 0.96 -24.71
N VAL A 310 -45.76 1.36 -23.50
CA VAL A 310 -46.72 1.54 -22.39
C VAL A 310 -47.64 2.70 -22.64
N LYS A 311 -47.15 3.80 -23.21
CA LYS A 311 -47.98 4.95 -23.55
C LYS A 311 -48.94 4.64 -24.68
N GLU A 312 -48.55 3.86 -25.70
CA GLU A 312 -49.43 3.46 -26.80
C GLU A 312 -50.51 2.47 -26.35
N LYS A 313 -50.20 1.57 -25.42
CA LYS A 313 -51.22 0.65 -24.84
C LYS A 313 -52.18 1.34 -23.90
N GLY A 314 -51.74 2.37 -23.16
CA GLY A 314 -52.64 3.21 -22.33
C GLY A 314 -53.63 4.07 -23.14
N ALA A 315 -53.18 4.55 -24.30
CA ALA A 315 -54.04 5.35 -25.17
C ALA A 315 -55.12 4.53 -25.93
N HIS A 316 -55.01 3.21 -25.97
CA HIS A 316 -55.97 2.33 -26.64
C HIS A 316 -57.08 1.78 -25.70
N ASN A 317 -56.89 1.90 -24.37
CA ASN A 317 -57.89 1.45 -23.39
C ASN A 317 -58.90 2.53 -22.96
N ASP A 318 -58.72 3.80 -23.41
CA ASP A 318 -59.64 4.89 -23.08
C ASP A 318 -60.69 5.17 -24.19
N VAL A 319 -60.82 4.25 -25.17
CA VAL A 319 -61.81 4.33 -26.22
C VAL A 319 -62.52 2.98 -26.36
N GLN A 320 -63.29 2.60 -25.37
CA GLN A 320 -64.45 1.67 -25.47
C GLN A 320 -65.50 2.05 -24.44
#